data_db4f8c107234c1de150533427fd93906
#
_entry.id   db4f8c107234c1de150533427fd93906
#
_cell.length_a   1.000
_cell.length_b   1.000
_cell.length_c   1.000
_cell.angle_alpha   90.00
_cell.angle_beta   90.00
_cell.angle_gamma   90.00
#
_symmetry.space_group_name_H-M   'P 1'
#
loop_
_entity.id
_entity.type
_entity.pdbx_description
1 polymer ?
#
loop_
_entity_poly.entity_id
_entity_poly.type
_entity_poly.pdbx_seq_one_letter_code
_entity_poly.pdbx_strand_id
1 'polypeptide(L)'
;MIRRLISLAGLIAALATAACAPTTLFEWGNYEPALYAYSQNPENRGVYQEALERAIERGRARNAVAPGLLAELGYLHMEAGETAEALRYFQEERTRFPESAGLMDRVISRLNGGAAAAGGN
;
A
#
# COMPACT_ATOMS: atom_id res chain seq x y z
N MET A 1 19.45 26.28 -44.41
CA MET A 1 19.59 24.84 -44.07
C MET A 1 20.09 24.62 -42.66
N ILE A 2 21.15 25.21 -42.21
CA ILE A 2 21.75 25.03 -40.87
C ILE A 2 20.77 25.34 -39.71
N ARG A 3 19.98 26.42 -39.82
CA ARG A 3 18.99 26.78 -38.77
C ARG A 3 17.89 25.74 -38.57
N ARG A 4 17.46 25.06 -39.64
CA ARG A 4 16.44 24.00 -39.54
C ARG A 4 16.99 22.70 -38.95
N LEU A 5 18.26 22.38 -39.18
CA LEU A 5 18.94 21.23 -38.59
C LEU A 5 19.15 21.41 -37.09
N ILE A 6 19.48 22.61 -36.64
CA ILE A 6 19.64 22.93 -35.21
C ILE A 6 18.28 22.81 -34.48
N SER A 7 17.18 23.23 -35.10
CA SER A 7 15.84 23.11 -34.53
C SER A 7 15.38 21.65 -34.40
N LEU A 8 15.73 20.80 -35.39
CA LEU A 8 15.41 19.36 -35.31
C LEU A 8 16.25 18.65 -34.23
N ALA A 9 17.54 18.97 -34.10
CA ALA A 9 18.41 18.38 -33.09
C ALA A 9 17.95 18.76 -31.67
N GLY A 10 17.49 20.00 -31.45
CA GLY A 10 16.93 20.43 -30.19
C GLY A 10 15.62 19.73 -29.80
N LEU A 11 14.77 19.45 -30.76
CA LEU A 11 13.51 18.71 -30.54
C LEU A 11 13.75 17.25 -30.17
N ILE A 12 14.72 16.60 -30.80
CA ILE A 12 15.08 15.19 -30.52
C ILE A 12 15.73 15.06 -29.13
N ALA A 13 16.57 16.03 -28.71
CA ALA A 13 17.17 16.05 -27.39
C ALA A 13 16.12 16.25 -26.27
N ALA A 14 15.06 17.03 -26.49
CA ALA A 14 13.99 17.25 -25.54
C ALA A 14 13.11 16.00 -25.34
N LEU A 15 12.93 15.18 -26.37
CA LEU A 15 12.18 13.91 -26.28
C LEU A 15 12.95 12.80 -25.54
N ALA A 16 14.27 12.83 -25.56
CA ALA A 16 15.11 11.82 -24.90
C ALA A 16 15.13 11.95 -23.37
N THR A 17 14.84 13.12 -22.80
CA THR A 17 14.84 13.36 -21.36
C THR A 17 13.56 12.86 -20.65
N ALA A 18 12.48 12.61 -21.38
CA ALA A 18 11.24 12.09 -20.83
C ALA A 18 11.28 10.57 -20.49
N ALA A 19 12.31 9.86 -20.95
CA ALA A 19 12.42 8.39 -20.82
C ALA A 19 13.06 7.91 -19.51
N CYS A 20 13.51 8.80 -18.62
CA CYS A 20 14.26 8.47 -17.40
C CYS A 20 13.49 8.71 -16.10
N ALA A 21 12.15 8.73 -16.10
CA ALA A 21 11.41 8.72 -14.86
C ALA A 21 11.54 7.33 -14.20
N PRO A 22 12.06 7.20 -12.96
CA PRO A 22 12.14 5.91 -12.29
C PRO A 22 10.73 5.38 -12.04
N THR A 23 10.39 4.27 -12.69
CA THR A 23 9.18 3.53 -12.38
C THR A 23 9.40 2.75 -11.10
N THR A 24 8.72 3.12 -10.03
CA THR A 24 8.74 2.34 -8.79
C THR A 24 8.04 1.01 -9.02
N LEU A 25 8.63 -0.09 -8.51
CA LEU A 25 8.07 -1.43 -8.61
C LEU A 25 6.70 -1.52 -7.92
N PHE A 26 6.55 -0.81 -6.81
CA PHE A 26 5.33 -0.77 -6.01
C PHE A 26 4.77 0.66 -5.88
N GLU A 27 3.47 0.74 -5.63
CA GLU A 27 2.77 2.00 -5.36
C GLU A 27 2.79 2.33 -3.87
N TRP A 28 3.62 3.28 -3.49
CA TRP A 28 3.75 3.74 -2.10
C TRP A 28 2.96 5.01 -1.81
N GLY A 29 2.74 5.86 -2.81
CA GLY A 29 2.04 7.14 -2.65
C GLY A 29 2.63 7.99 -1.52
N ASN A 30 1.76 8.41 -0.60
CA ASN A 30 2.13 9.23 0.57
C ASN A 30 2.31 8.38 1.85
N TYR A 31 2.58 7.08 1.71
CA TYR A 31 2.69 6.15 2.84
C TYR A 31 3.77 6.55 3.85
N GLU A 32 5.01 6.77 3.42
CA GLU A 32 6.12 7.03 4.34
C GLU A 32 5.94 8.31 5.18
N PRO A 33 5.59 9.48 4.60
CA PRO A 33 5.30 10.68 5.40
C PRO A 33 4.13 10.49 6.35
N ALA A 34 3.08 9.78 5.94
CA ALA A 34 1.91 9.54 6.79
C ALA A 34 2.23 8.59 7.95
N LEU A 35 2.99 7.52 7.71
CA LEU A 35 3.49 6.63 8.76
C LEU A 35 4.36 7.38 9.77
N TYR A 36 5.28 8.21 9.29
CA TYR A 36 6.12 9.02 10.16
C TYR A 36 5.28 9.96 11.03
N ALA A 37 4.33 10.68 10.43
CA ALA A 37 3.45 11.58 11.19
C ALA A 37 2.61 10.82 12.25
N TYR A 38 2.11 9.64 11.91
CA TYR A 38 1.38 8.78 12.85
C TYR A 38 2.28 8.29 13.99
N SER A 39 3.52 7.91 13.68
CA SER A 39 4.48 7.46 14.71
C SER A 39 4.84 8.55 15.72
N GLN A 40 4.78 9.82 15.32
CA GLN A 40 5.03 10.98 16.19
C GLN A 40 3.77 11.39 16.99
N ASN A 41 2.59 11.25 16.41
CA ASN A 41 1.33 11.60 17.04
C ASN A 41 0.20 10.65 16.59
N PRO A 42 -0.35 9.84 17.54
CA PRO A 42 -1.45 8.92 17.25
C PRO A 42 -2.72 9.57 16.68
N GLU A 43 -2.93 10.88 16.86
CA GLU A 43 -4.05 11.62 16.26
C GLU A 43 -4.01 11.61 14.72
N ASN A 44 -2.83 11.39 14.12
CA ASN A 44 -2.66 11.25 12.68
C ASN A 44 -3.09 9.88 12.12
N ARG A 45 -3.71 9.01 12.94
CA ARG A 45 -4.17 7.68 12.54
C ARG A 45 -5.06 7.71 11.30
N GLY A 46 -6.00 8.66 11.21
CA GLY A 46 -6.88 8.80 10.06
C GLY A 46 -6.14 9.15 8.77
N VAL A 47 -5.16 10.06 8.85
CA VAL A 47 -4.32 10.44 7.70
C VAL A 47 -3.47 9.25 7.24
N TYR A 48 -2.94 8.47 8.18
CA TYR A 48 -2.17 7.28 7.88
C TYR A 48 -3.01 6.19 7.22
N GLN A 49 -4.20 5.92 7.76
CA GLN A 49 -5.15 4.97 7.17
C GLN A 49 -5.52 5.36 5.74
N GLU A 50 -5.85 6.61 5.49
CA GLU A 50 -6.17 7.12 4.15
C GLU A 50 -5.00 6.99 3.17
N ALA A 51 -3.76 7.21 3.63
CA ALA A 51 -2.57 7.01 2.81
C ALA A 51 -2.38 5.54 2.41
N LEU A 52 -2.61 4.59 3.33
CA LEU A 52 -2.62 3.15 3.05
C LEU A 52 -3.69 2.78 2.03
N GLU A 53 -4.93 3.20 2.25
CA GLU A 53 -6.06 2.92 1.35
C GLU A 53 -5.78 3.41 -0.07
N ARG A 54 -5.30 4.63 -0.24
CA ARG A 54 -4.94 5.20 -1.56
C ARG A 54 -3.78 4.46 -2.23
N ALA A 55 -2.74 4.10 -1.47
CA ALA A 55 -1.61 3.36 -2.02
C ALA A 55 -2.03 1.96 -2.48
N ILE A 56 -2.86 1.27 -1.71
CA ILE A 56 -3.41 -0.04 -2.04
C ILE A 56 -4.30 0.03 -3.27
N GLU A 57 -5.22 0.99 -3.34
CA GLU A 57 -6.13 1.15 -4.47
C GLU A 57 -5.37 1.41 -5.78
N ARG A 58 -4.42 2.35 -5.77
CA ARG A 58 -3.57 2.61 -6.94
C ARG A 58 -2.69 1.41 -7.30
N GLY A 59 -2.18 0.72 -6.29
CA GLY A 59 -1.41 -0.50 -6.48
C GLY A 59 -2.22 -1.63 -7.11
N ARG A 60 -3.47 -1.83 -6.69
CA ARG A 60 -4.39 -2.79 -7.30
C ARG A 60 -4.64 -2.50 -8.78
N ALA A 61 -4.84 -1.23 -9.15
CA ALA A 61 -5.10 -0.82 -10.53
C ALA A 61 -3.97 -1.17 -11.51
N ARG A 62 -2.74 -1.29 -11.04
CA ARG A 62 -1.55 -1.59 -11.86
C ARG A 62 -0.80 -2.85 -11.43
N ASN A 63 -1.41 -3.68 -10.61
CA ASN A 63 -0.80 -4.88 -10.01
C ASN A 63 0.55 -4.59 -9.32
N ALA A 64 0.61 -3.52 -8.56
CA ALA A 64 1.80 -3.01 -7.89
C ALA A 64 1.54 -2.65 -6.41
N VAL A 65 0.67 -3.42 -5.73
CA VAL A 65 0.48 -3.30 -4.28
C VAL A 65 1.78 -3.68 -3.58
N ALA A 66 2.27 -2.81 -2.70
CA ALA A 66 3.48 -3.09 -1.95
C ALA A 66 3.25 -4.14 -0.86
N PRO A 67 4.19 -5.07 -0.65
CA PRO A 67 4.11 -6.05 0.44
C PRO A 67 3.97 -5.37 1.79
N GLY A 68 3.04 -5.86 2.62
CA GLY A 68 2.84 -5.37 3.98
C GLY A 68 1.74 -4.30 4.12
N LEU A 69 1.41 -3.52 3.09
CA LEU A 69 0.40 -2.45 3.20
C LEU A 69 -0.98 -2.98 3.55
N LEU A 70 -1.38 -4.12 2.98
CA LEU A 70 -2.64 -4.77 3.31
C LEU A 70 -2.66 -5.27 4.76
N ALA A 71 -1.54 -5.83 5.24
CA ALA A 71 -1.41 -6.25 6.63
C ALA A 71 -1.50 -5.07 7.59
N GLU A 72 -0.86 -3.94 7.29
CA GLU A 72 -0.93 -2.72 8.10
C GLU A 72 -2.34 -2.15 8.15
N LEU A 73 -3.04 -2.07 7.03
CA LEU A 73 -4.43 -1.61 6.99
C LEU A 73 -5.35 -2.57 7.75
N GLY A 74 -5.15 -3.89 7.59
CA GLY A 74 -5.85 -4.91 8.37
C GLY A 74 -5.63 -4.74 9.87
N TYR A 75 -4.43 -4.39 10.28
CA TYR A 75 -4.10 -4.13 11.68
C TYR A 75 -4.84 -2.91 12.24
N LEU A 76 -4.91 -1.82 11.47
CA LEU A 76 -5.69 -0.63 11.87
C LEU A 76 -7.18 -0.95 12.05
N HIS A 77 -7.78 -1.75 11.16
CA HIS A 77 -9.15 -2.21 11.30
C HIS A 77 -9.33 -3.12 12.53
N MET A 78 -8.36 -4.01 12.79
CA MET A 78 -8.38 -4.86 13.98
C MET A 78 -8.36 -4.03 15.28
N GLU A 79 -7.52 -3.01 15.37
CA GLU A 79 -7.47 -2.08 16.52
C GLU A 79 -8.77 -1.30 16.71
N ALA A 80 -9.47 -0.99 15.62
CA ALA A 80 -10.78 -0.35 15.64
C ALA A 80 -11.94 -1.30 15.98
N GLY A 81 -11.69 -2.61 16.16
CA GLY A 81 -12.72 -3.62 16.41
C GLY A 81 -13.47 -4.07 15.15
N GLU A 82 -13.02 -3.67 13.98
CA GLU A 82 -13.61 -3.98 12.67
C GLU A 82 -13.06 -5.32 12.15
N THR A 83 -13.39 -6.39 12.86
CA THR A 83 -12.80 -7.72 12.67
C THR A 83 -13.02 -8.28 11.26
N ALA A 84 -14.19 -8.08 10.66
CA ALA A 84 -14.48 -8.59 9.31
C ALA A 84 -13.59 -7.91 8.24
N GLU A 85 -13.40 -6.58 8.34
CA GLU A 85 -12.51 -5.84 7.45
C GLU A 85 -11.05 -6.25 7.66
N ALA A 86 -10.62 -6.36 8.91
CA ALA A 86 -9.28 -6.83 9.25
C ALA A 86 -8.97 -8.19 8.63
N LEU A 87 -9.88 -9.16 8.77
CA LEU A 87 -9.73 -10.50 8.19
C LEU A 87 -9.62 -10.46 6.66
N ARG A 88 -10.40 -9.61 5.99
CA ARG A 88 -10.35 -9.45 4.55
C ARG A 88 -8.98 -8.97 4.06
N TYR A 89 -8.40 -7.98 4.72
CA TYR A 89 -7.08 -7.46 4.38
C TYR A 89 -5.97 -8.47 4.68
N PHE A 90 -6.01 -9.17 5.80
CA PHE A 90 -5.03 -10.22 6.11
C PHE A 90 -5.08 -11.39 5.14
N GLN A 91 -6.27 -11.79 4.70
CA GLN A 91 -6.43 -12.82 3.67
C GLN A 91 -5.90 -12.37 2.31
N GLU A 92 -6.10 -11.12 1.93
CA GLU A 92 -5.56 -10.57 0.69
C GLU A 92 -4.03 -10.51 0.73
N GLU A 93 -3.43 -10.04 1.83
CA GLU A 93 -1.97 -10.04 2.03
C GLU A 93 -1.40 -11.46 1.89
N ARG A 94 -2.00 -12.41 2.58
CA ARG A 94 -1.62 -13.83 2.51
C ARG A 94 -1.63 -14.39 1.09
N THR A 95 -2.63 -14.01 0.31
CA THR A 95 -2.82 -14.51 -1.06
C THR A 95 -1.84 -13.87 -2.04
N ARG A 96 -1.61 -12.57 -1.91
CA ARG A 96 -0.70 -11.83 -2.79
C ARG A 96 0.77 -12.11 -2.49
N PHE A 97 1.10 -12.31 -1.23
CA PHE A 97 2.47 -12.46 -0.74
C PHE A 97 2.62 -13.76 0.06
N PRO A 98 2.93 -14.88 -0.62
CA PRO A 98 3.07 -16.18 0.04
C PRO A 98 4.08 -16.20 1.19
N GLU A 99 5.09 -15.33 1.14
CA GLU A 99 6.08 -15.13 2.20
C GLU A 99 5.45 -14.61 3.50
N SER A 100 4.33 -13.91 3.41
CA SER A 100 3.56 -13.41 4.57
C SER A 100 2.63 -14.47 5.17
N ALA A 101 2.40 -15.60 4.51
CA ALA A 101 1.36 -16.57 4.87
C ALA A 101 1.48 -17.05 6.31
N GLY A 102 2.68 -17.37 6.78
CA GLY A 102 2.87 -17.87 8.15
C GLY A 102 2.50 -16.86 9.23
N LEU A 103 2.71 -15.55 8.99
CA LEU A 103 2.29 -14.49 9.91
C LEU A 103 0.78 -14.26 9.82
N MET A 104 0.25 -14.17 8.60
CA MET A 104 -1.17 -13.92 8.37
C MET A 104 -2.05 -15.05 8.93
N ASP A 105 -1.66 -16.31 8.75
CA ASP A 105 -2.37 -17.46 9.32
C ASP A 105 -2.47 -17.37 10.85
N ARG A 106 -1.41 -16.96 11.53
CA ARG A 106 -1.44 -16.80 12.99
C ARG A 106 -2.37 -15.68 13.43
N VAL A 107 -2.37 -14.54 12.72
CA VAL A 107 -3.23 -13.40 13.05
C VAL A 107 -4.69 -13.74 12.79
N ILE A 108 -5.00 -14.33 11.64
CA ILE A 108 -6.35 -14.79 11.27
C ILE A 108 -6.89 -15.79 12.29
N SER A 109 -6.08 -16.77 12.67
CA SER A 109 -6.48 -17.77 13.68
C SER A 109 -6.81 -17.14 15.03
N ARG A 110 -6.03 -16.15 15.47
CA ARG A 110 -6.30 -15.42 16.73
C ARG A 110 -7.60 -14.64 16.66
N LEU A 111 -7.87 -13.97 15.56
CA LEU A 111 -9.11 -13.20 15.38
C LEU A 111 -10.33 -14.09 15.37
N ASN A 112 -10.26 -15.24 14.67
CA ASN A 112 -11.35 -16.20 14.62
C ASN A 112 -11.57 -16.87 15.99
N GLY A 113 -10.52 -17.20 16.72
CA GLY A 113 -10.61 -17.76 18.08
C GLY A 113 -11.16 -16.76 19.10
N GLY A 114 -10.79 -15.48 19.00
CA GLY A 114 -11.32 -14.41 19.83
C GLY A 114 -12.80 -14.13 19.55
N ALA A 115 -13.21 -14.15 18.28
CA ALA A 115 -14.61 -13.96 17.88
C ALA A 115 -15.50 -15.13 18.37
N ALA A 116 -15.02 -16.38 18.31
CA ALA A 116 -15.73 -17.54 18.84
C ALA A 116 -15.90 -17.49 20.36
N ALA A 117 -14.90 -17.00 21.11
CA ALA A 117 -14.97 -16.82 22.55
C ALA A 117 -15.92 -15.69 22.96
N ALA A 118 -16.05 -14.63 22.18
CA ALA A 118 -16.97 -13.50 22.44
C ALA A 118 -18.43 -13.81 22.09
N GLY A 119 -18.69 -14.75 21.18
CA GLY A 119 -20.03 -15.18 20.77
C GLY A 119 -20.63 -16.32 21.58
N GLY A 120 -19.94 -16.83 22.58
CA GLY A 120 -20.31 -18.01 23.38
C GLY A 120 -20.99 -17.72 24.72
N ASN A 121 -21.63 -16.53 24.91
CA ASN A 121 -22.35 -16.19 26.14
C ASN A 121 -23.83 -15.99 25.86
#